data_4e7b8eba72b3f48ad5f28ee458e4e109
#
_entry.id   4e7b8eba72b3f48ad5f28ee458e4e109
#
_cell.length_a   1.000
_cell.length_b   1.000
_cell.length_c   1.000
_cell.angle_alpha   90.00
_cell.angle_beta   90.00
_cell.angle_gamma   90.00
#
_symmetry.space_group_name_H-M   'P 1'
#
loop_
_entity.id
_entity.type
_entity.pdbx_description
1 polymer ?
#
loop_
_entity_poly.entity_id
_entity_poly.type
_entity_poly.pdbx_seq_one_letter_code
_entity_poly.pdbx_strand_id
1 'polypeptide(L)'
;VINLKNIVVESLKDMVFGKTIKPKHKKRMEKETKLFSNNPKLTMTPPPPNDSQKTKSEVHYLLAYNDGVIDNKKADKYDNIITAFMPAIKENDVDMTEDDLEQIIDEGGKFSLKIKYKYNRPRPYQIAEYYNIEDFKRHKLDTANTPSYPSGHAMQGR
;
A
#
# COMPACT_ATOMS: atom_id res chain seq x y z
N VAL A 1 18.39 34.46 -9.17
CA VAL A 1 17.96 33.80 -7.93
C VAL A 1 17.10 32.59 -8.36
N ILE A 2 17.64 31.38 -8.19
CA ILE A 2 16.89 30.15 -8.51
C ILE A 2 15.76 30.03 -7.48
N ASN A 3 14.53 29.91 -7.95
CA ASN A 3 13.37 29.75 -7.07
C ASN A 3 13.31 28.32 -6.53
N LEU A 4 13.80 28.10 -5.33
CA LEU A 4 13.83 26.80 -4.66
C LEU A 4 12.45 26.13 -4.56
N LYS A 5 11.36 26.91 -4.51
CA LYS A 5 9.99 26.34 -4.52
C LYS A 5 9.68 25.58 -5.81
N ASN A 6 10.14 26.08 -6.96
CA ASN A 6 9.91 25.40 -8.25
C ASN A 6 10.73 24.11 -8.36
N ILE A 7 11.96 24.09 -7.83
CA ILE A 7 12.79 22.87 -7.78
C ILE A 7 12.12 21.78 -6.93
N VAL A 8 11.57 22.16 -5.78
CA VAL A 8 10.88 21.21 -4.88
C VAL A 8 9.63 20.65 -5.54
N VAL A 9 8.84 21.48 -6.26
CA VAL A 9 7.62 21.03 -6.94
C VAL A 9 7.93 20.07 -8.10
N GLU A 10 8.96 20.32 -8.90
CA GLU A 10 9.40 19.39 -9.95
C GLU A 10 9.87 18.05 -9.37
N SER A 11 10.62 18.10 -8.29
CA SER A 11 11.09 16.90 -7.58
C SER A 11 9.94 16.07 -7.01
N LEU A 12 8.86 16.70 -6.50
CA LEU A 12 7.70 16.00 -5.98
C LEU A 12 6.91 15.28 -7.07
N LYS A 13 6.73 15.89 -8.24
CA LYS A 13 6.02 15.29 -9.38
C LYS A 13 6.63 13.96 -9.79
N ASP A 14 7.96 13.89 -9.83
CA ASP A 14 8.72 12.73 -10.26
C ASP A 14 9.11 11.78 -9.13
N MET A 15 8.69 12.11 -7.90
CA MET A 15 8.99 11.28 -6.74
C MET A 15 8.35 9.89 -6.89
N VAL A 16 9.13 8.87 -6.57
CA VAL A 16 8.69 7.48 -6.52
C VAL A 16 8.95 6.88 -5.13
N PHE A 17 8.24 5.81 -4.78
CA PHE A 17 8.45 5.10 -3.52
C PHE A 17 9.91 4.64 -3.36
N GLY A 18 10.49 4.11 -4.43
CA GLY A 18 11.87 3.67 -4.44
C GLY A 18 12.35 3.33 -5.85
N LYS A 19 13.67 3.42 -6.04
CA LYS A 19 14.32 3.19 -7.36
C LYS A 19 14.48 1.70 -7.69
N THR A 20 14.42 0.82 -6.69
CA THR A 20 14.68 -0.61 -6.86
C THR A 20 13.57 -1.46 -6.27
N ILE A 21 13.26 -2.57 -6.94
CA ILE A 21 12.32 -3.57 -6.42
C ILE A 21 13.09 -4.54 -5.54
N LYS A 22 12.63 -4.76 -4.30
CA LYS A 22 13.26 -5.72 -3.38
C LYS A 22 13.26 -7.13 -3.98
N PRO A 23 14.34 -7.92 -3.85
CA PRO A 23 14.43 -9.27 -4.42
C PRO A 23 13.25 -10.17 -4.06
N LYS A 24 12.80 -10.15 -2.80
CA LYS A 24 11.64 -10.92 -2.35
C LYS A 24 10.34 -10.56 -3.07
N HIS A 25 10.14 -9.27 -3.41
CA HIS A 25 8.96 -8.83 -4.14
C HIS A 25 9.04 -9.22 -5.61
N LYS A 26 10.24 -9.14 -6.21
CA LYS A 26 10.47 -9.59 -7.58
C LYS A 26 10.14 -11.08 -7.71
N LYS A 27 10.71 -11.92 -6.82
CA LYS A 27 10.43 -13.36 -6.77
C LYS A 27 8.92 -13.64 -6.62
N ARG A 28 8.22 -12.89 -5.75
CA ARG A 28 6.77 -13.07 -5.56
C ARG A 28 5.98 -12.68 -6.81
N MET A 29 6.35 -11.64 -7.53
CA MET A 29 5.67 -11.23 -8.78
C MET A 29 5.85 -12.23 -9.92
N GLU A 30 6.92 -13.03 -9.90
CA GLU A 30 7.25 -14.05 -10.90
C GLU A 30 6.65 -15.43 -10.58
N LYS A 31 6.19 -15.66 -9.33
CA LYS A 31 5.63 -16.94 -8.89
C LYS A 31 4.39 -17.32 -9.72
N GLU A 32 4.25 -18.57 -10.10
CA GLU A 32 3.03 -19.10 -10.75
C GLU A 32 1.84 -19.08 -9.78
N THR A 33 0.65 -18.94 -10.33
CA THR A 33 -0.60 -18.95 -9.58
C THR A 33 -1.40 -20.22 -9.92
N LYS A 34 -2.13 -20.75 -8.92
CA LYS A 34 -3.00 -21.92 -9.06
C LYS A 34 -4.48 -21.53 -9.07
N LEU A 35 -4.87 -20.56 -8.24
CA LEU A 35 -6.25 -20.09 -8.08
C LEU A 35 -6.62 -19.05 -9.14
N PHE A 36 -5.68 -18.15 -9.46
CA PHE A 36 -5.93 -17.08 -10.41
C PHE A 36 -5.22 -17.33 -11.73
N SER A 37 -5.80 -16.78 -12.83
CA SER A 37 -5.09 -16.75 -14.10
C SER A 37 -3.70 -16.12 -13.95
N ASN A 38 -2.67 -16.71 -14.55
CA ASN A 38 -1.30 -16.21 -14.48
C ASN A 38 -1.13 -14.80 -15.07
N ASN A 39 -2.01 -14.41 -15.99
CA ASN A 39 -1.99 -13.12 -16.66
C ASN A 39 -3.36 -12.42 -16.65
N PRO A 40 -3.96 -12.11 -15.51
CA PRO A 40 -5.23 -11.40 -15.48
C PRO A 40 -5.04 -9.99 -16.06
N LYS A 41 -6.02 -9.53 -16.81
CA LYS A 41 -6.05 -8.14 -17.29
C LYS A 41 -6.39 -7.22 -16.12
N LEU A 42 -5.37 -6.73 -15.46
CA LEU A 42 -5.53 -5.80 -14.32
C LEU A 42 -5.61 -4.36 -14.83
N THR A 43 -6.79 -3.77 -14.73
CA THR A 43 -7.00 -2.35 -15.02
C THR A 43 -7.31 -1.61 -13.74
N MET A 44 -6.57 -0.52 -13.49
CA MET A 44 -6.83 0.38 -12.36
C MET A 44 -6.66 1.81 -12.81
N THR A 45 -7.52 2.69 -12.30
CA THR A 45 -7.36 4.13 -12.48
C THR A 45 -6.02 4.58 -11.89
N PRO A 46 -5.23 5.37 -12.63
CA PRO A 46 -4.00 5.93 -12.08
C PRO A 46 -4.25 6.74 -10.80
N PRO A 47 -3.33 6.72 -9.83
CA PRO A 47 -3.44 7.59 -8.68
C PRO A 47 -3.29 9.07 -9.12
N PRO A 48 -3.81 10.03 -8.34
CA PRO A 48 -3.60 11.44 -8.63
C PRO A 48 -2.09 11.77 -8.61
N PRO A 49 -1.63 12.75 -9.42
CA PRO A 49 -0.24 13.19 -9.42
C PRO A 49 0.23 13.61 -8.01
N ASN A 50 1.49 13.34 -7.69
CA ASN A 50 2.04 13.62 -6.36
C ASN A 50 1.95 15.11 -5.96
N ASP A 51 2.11 16.00 -6.93
CA ASP A 51 2.07 17.46 -6.79
C ASP A 51 0.65 18.05 -6.89
N SER A 52 -0.37 17.21 -7.04
CA SER A 52 -1.76 17.67 -7.17
C SER A 52 -2.34 18.12 -5.82
N GLN A 53 -3.27 19.08 -5.87
CA GLN A 53 -4.04 19.51 -4.70
C GLN A 53 -4.80 18.33 -4.06
N LYS A 54 -5.25 17.36 -4.87
CA LYS A 54 -5.91 16.15 -4.38
C LYS A 54 -4.96 15.32 -3.50
N THR A 55 -3.73 15.08 -3.95
CA THR A 55 -2.72 14.35 -3.15
C THR A 55 -2.38 15.11 -1.87
N LYS A 56 -2.24 16.44 -1.93
CA LYS A 56 -2.01 17.26 -0.73
C LYS A 56 -3.16 17.12 0.26
N SER A 57 -4.40 17.22 -0.20
CA SER A 57 -5.59 17.04 0.64
C SER A 57 -5.68 15.65 1.24
N GLU A 58 -5.33 14.58 0.49
CA GLU A 58 -5.28 13.21 1.01
C GLU A 58 -4.27 13.07 2.15
N VAL A 59 -3.08 13.69 2.04
CA VAL A 59 -2.06 13.65 3.10
C VAL A 59 -2.52 14.39 4.35
N HIS A 60 -3.14 15.57 4.21
CA HIS A 60 -3.71 16.30 5.35
C HIS A 60 -4.86 15.53 6.01
N TYR A 61 -5.71 14.87 5.22
CA TYR A 61 -6.76 14.02 5.75
C TYR A 61 -6.21 12.87 6.60
N LEU A 62 -5.16 12.19 6.10
CA LEU A 62 -4.49 11.12 6.84
C LEU A 62 -3.83 11.64 8.12
N LEU A 63 -3.26 12.84 8.10
CA LEU A 63 -2.70 13.48 9.29
C LEU A 63 -3.76 13.66 10.38
N ALA A 64 -4.94 14.17 10.03
CA ALA A 64 -6.04 14.35 10.97
C ALA A 64 -6.49 13.04 11.64
N TYR A 65 -6.40 11.91 10.94
CA TYR A 65 -6.65 10.58 11.51
C TYR A 65 -5.48 10.06 12.36
N ASN A 66 -4.27 10.57 12.16
CA ASN A 66 -3.07 10.09 12.83
C ASN A 66 -2.97 10.59 14.29
N ASP A 67 -3.66 11.68 14.61
CA ASP A 67 -3.53 12.38 15.90
C ASP A 67 -4.35 11.81 17.08
N GLY A 68 -4.80 10.57 17.02
CA GLY A 68 -5.40 10.01 18.22
C GLY A 68 -6.24 8.75 18.06
N VAL A 69 -6.39 8.24 16.86
CA VAL A 69 -7.32 7.11 16.60
C VAL A 69 -6.59 5.78 16.38
N ILE A 70 -5.26 5.79 16.17
CA ILE A 70 -4.56 4.55 15.84
C ILE A 70 -4.02 3.91 17.11
N ASP A 71 -4.77 2.93 17.61
CA ASP A 71 -4.23 1.93 18.53
C ASP A 71 -3.22 1.07 17.75
N ASN A 72 -1.93 1.27 18.02
CA ASN A 72 -0.85 0.54 17.36
C ASN A 72 -1.01 -0.98 17.52
N LYS A 73 -1.52 -1.46 18.67
CA LYS A 73 -1.77 -2.89 18.90
C LYS A 73 -2.87 -3.43 17.99
N LYS A 74 -3.92 -2.63 17.76
CA LYS A 74 -4.94 -2.96 16.78
C LYS A 74 -4.40 -2.96 15.36
N ALA A 75 -3.62 -1.94 15.00
CA ALA A 75 -3.02 -1.85 13.67
C ALA A 75 -2.12 -3.06 13.39
N ASP A 76 -1.25 -3.45 14.30
CA ASP A 76 -0.39 -4.63 14.19
C ASP A 76 -1.21 -5.93 14.05
N LYS A 77 -2.28 -6.07 14.86
CA LYS A 77 -3.17 -7.24 14.78
C LYS A 77 -3.85 -7.38 13.42
N TYR A 78 -4.33 -6.28 12.86
CA TYR A 78 -5.04 -6.29 11.57
C TYR A 78 -4.11 -6.13 10.36
N ASP A 79 -2.82 -5.86 10.55
CA ASP A 79 -1.82 -5.91 9.47
C ASP A 79 -1.62 -7.33 8.94
N ASN A 80 -1.87 -8.35 9.80
CA ASN A 80 -1.91 -9.75 9.40
C ASN A 80 -3.36 -10.16 9.06
N ILE A 81 -3.62 -10.34 7.76
CA ILE A 81 -4.95 -10.67 7.22
C ILE A 81 -5.46 -12.01 7.74
N ILE A 82 -4.60 -13.02 7.88
CA ILE A 82 -4.98 -14.34 8.39
C ILE A 82 -5.52 -14.22 9.80
N THR A 83 -4.78 -13.55 10.68
CA THR A 83 -5.18 -13.30 12.06
C THR A 83 -6.50 -12.51 12.15
N ALA A 84 -6.76 -11.64 11.17
CA ALA A 84 -7.98 -10.83 11.13
C ALA A 84 -9.20 -11.63 10.65
N PHE A 85 -9.04 -12.52 9.65
CA PHE A 85 -10.15 -13.21 8.99
C PHE A 85 -10.47 -14.58 9.58
N MET A 86 -9.49 -15.34 10.07
CA MET A 86 -9.71 -16.70 10.59
C MET A 86 -10.77 -16.78 11.70
N PRO A 87 -10.88 -15.82 12.65
CA PRO A 87 -11.98 -15.84 13.62
C PRO A 87 -13.37 -15.77 12.96
N ALA A 88 -13.54 -14.88 11.98
CA ALA A 88 -14.80 -14.71 11.28
C ALA A 88 -15.14 -15.94 10.40
N ILE A 89 -14.16 -16.56 9.77
CA ILE A 89 -14.32 -17.82 9.01
C ILE A 89 -14.86 -18.91 9.92
N LYS A 90 -14.28 -19.08 11.12
CA LYS A 90 -14.70 -20.09 12.11
C LYS A 90 -16.09 -19.78 12.69
N GLU A 91 -16.37 -18.52 13.00
CA GLU A 91 -17.65 -18.09 13.58
C GLU A 91 -18.83 -18.29 12.63
N ASN A 92 -18.58 -18.19 11.33
CA ASN A 92 -19.62 -18.33 10.30
C ASN A 92 -19.61 -19.70 9.58
N ASP A 93 -18.90 -20.70 10.10
CA ASP A 93 -18.81 -22.06 9.56
C ASP A 93 -18.45 -22.08 8.06
N VAL A 94 -17.56 -21.16 7.64
CA VAL A 94 -17.10 -21.12 6.25
C VAL A 94 -16.09 -22.24 6.04
N ASP A 95 -16.34 -23.10 5.02
CA ASP A 95 -15.45 -24.19 4.63
C ASP A 95 -14.19 -23.62 3.93
N MET A 96 -13.30 -23.06 4.73
CA MET A 96 -12.02 -22.48 4.31
C MET A 96 -10.97 -22.72 5.39
N THR A 97 -9.86 -23.30 4.99
CA THR A 97 -8.70 -23.53 5.85
C THR A 97 -7.77 -22.30 5.90
N GLU A 98 -6.86 -22.27 6.86
CA GLU A 98 -5.81 -21.28 6.92
C GLU A 98 -4.91 -21.32 5.68
N ASP A 99 -4.58 -22.52 5.19
CA ASP A 99 -3.77 -22.73 3.98
C ASP A 99 -4.47 -22.16 2.73
N ASP A 100 -5.79 -22.32 2.61
CA ASP A 100 -6.57 -21.74 1.51
C ASP A 100 -6.50 -20.20 1.54
N LEU A 101 -6.66 -19.62 2.72
CA LEU A 101 -6.56 -18.18 2.90
C LEU A 101 -5.14 -17.68 2.61
N GLU A 102 -4.10 -18.37 3.08
CA GLU A 102 -2.71 -18.05 2.75
C GLU A 102 -2.46 -18.08 1.25
N GLN A 103 -2.98 -19.06 0.55
CA GLN A 103 -2.82 -19.18 -0.90
C GLN A 103 -3.51 -18.00 -1.63
N ILE A 104 -4.73 -17.63 -1.24
CA ILE A 104 -5.45 -16.49 -1.80
C ILE A 104 -4.64 -15.21 -1.59
N ILE A 105 -4.13 -14.99 -0.37
CA ILE A 105 -3.34 -13.81 -0.02
C ILE A 105 -2.02 -13.76 -0.79
N ASP A 106 -1.34 -14.89 -0.93
CA ASP A 106 -0.05 -14.95 -1.64
C ASP A 106 -0.23 -14.66 -3.14
N GLU A 107 -1.22 -15.29 -3.77
CA GLU A 107 -1.50 -15.08 -5.19
C GLU A 107 -2.07 -13.68 -5.48
N GLY A 108 -3.01 -13.19 -4.66
CA GLY A 108 -3.52 -11.82 -4.74
C GLY A 108 -2.43 -10.78 -4.50
N GLY A 109 -1.50 -11.08 -3.59
CA GLY A 109 -0.32 -10.25 -3.31
C GLY A 109 0.63 -10.11 -4.49
N LYS A 110 0.77 -11.15 -5.34
CA LYS A 110 1.52 -11.09 -6.61
C LYS A 110 0.99 -9.97 -7.51
N PHE A 111 -0.33 -9.94 -7.71
CA PHE A 111 -0.98 -8.96 -8.59
C PHE A 111 -0.95 -7.56 -7.98
N SER A 112 -1.20 -7.46 -6.69
CA SER A 112 -1.07 -6.21 -5.96
C SER A 112 0.33 -5.61 -6.12
N LEU A 113 1.39 -6.41 -5.98
CA LEU A 113 2.77 -5.95 -6.15
C LEU A 113 3.06 -5.49 -7.59
N LYS A 114 2.58 -6.22 -8.61
CA LYS A 114 2.75 -5.81 -10.02
C LYS A 114 2.17 -4.40 -10.25
N ILE A 115 0.96 -4.13 -9.76
CA ILE A 115 0.32 -2.82 -9.92
C ILE A 115 1.04 -1.76 -9.06
N LYS A 116 1.39 -2.10 -7.82
CA LYS A 116 2.14 -1.20 -6.93
C LYS A 116 3.42 -0.69 -7.57
N TYR A 117 4.23 -1.58 -8.12
CA TYR A 117 5.49 -1.20 -8.75
C TYR A 117 5.32 -0.58 -10.15
N LYS A 118 4.19 -0.84 -10.84
CA LYS A 118 3.83 -0.12 -12.07
C LYS A 118 3.64 1.38 -11.81
N TYR A 119 2.91 1.74 -10.75
CA TYR A 119 2.70 3.15 -10.39
C TYR A 119 3.81 3.70 -9.51
N ASN A 120 4.45 2.87 -8.73
CA ASN A 120 5.54 3.19 -7.80
C ASN A 120 5.25 4.44 -6.93
N ARG A 121 3.98 4.62 -6.55
CA ARG A 121 3.51 5.80 -5.82
C ARG A 121 4.21 5.89 -4.46
N PRO A 122 4.77 7.06 -4.09
CA PRO A 122 5.37 7.26 -2.78
C PRO A 122 4.34 7.10 -1.65
N ARG A 123 4.81 6.80 -0.46
CA ARG A 123 4.00 6.74 0.74
C ARG A 123 3.68 8.13 1.26
N PRO A 124 2.54 8.32 1.97
CA PRO A 124 2.16 9.61 2.50
C PRO A 124 3.25 10.32 3.30
N TYR A 125 4.02 9.59 4.12
CA TYR A 125 5.12 10.16 4.90
C TYR A 125 6.26 10.72 4.02
N GLN A 126 6.51 10.15 2.84
CA GLN A 126 7.51 10.65 1.90
C GLN A 126 7.02 11.95 1.23
N ILE A 127 5.72 12.05 0.95
CA ILE A 127 5.10 13.23 0.35
C ILE A 127 4.95 14.35 1.39
N ALA A 128 4.65 14.00 2.64
CA ALA A 128 4.46 14.96 3.73
C ALA A 128 5.68 15.88 3.92
N GLU A 129 6.90 15.34 3.79
CA GLU A 129 8.16 16.10 3.87
C GLU A 129 8.19 17.25 2.85
N TYR A 130 7.72 17.03 1.62
CA TYR A 130 7.69 18.06 0.58
C TYR A 130 6.63 19.13 0.80
N TYR A 131 5.55 18.78 1.51
CA TYR A 131 4.52 19.75 1.87
C TYR A 131 4.78 20.45 3.21
N ASN A 132 5.94 20.20 3.84
CA ASN A 132 6.30 20.70 5.19
C ASN A 132 5.23 20.35 6.24
N ILE A 133 4.72 19.13 6.18
CA ILE A 133 3.78 18.59 7.16
C ILE A 133 4.61 17.86 8.22
N GLU A 134 5.06 18.58 9.24
CA GLU A 134 6.05 18.12 10.22
C GLU A 134 5.53 17.02 11.15
N ASP A 135 4.23 17.02 11.47
CA ASP A 135 3.63 16.09 12.43
C ASP A 135 3.23 14.74 11.84
N PHE A 136 3.55 14.47 10.57
CA PHE A 136 3.15 13.22 9.93
C PHE A 136 3.97 12.04 10.43
N LYS A 137 3.45 11.31 11.40
CA LYS A 137 4.10 10.14 12.00
C LYS A 137 3.97 8.91 11.09
N ARG A 138 5.09 8.25 10.83
CA ARG A 138 5.11 6.97 10.12
C ARG A 138 4.79 5.81 11.07
N HIS A 139 3.73 5.06 10.80
CA HIS A 139 3.54 3.75 11.42
C HIS A 139 4.43 2.70 10.74
N LYS A 140 5.21 1.98 11.55
CA LYS A 140 6.13 0.92 11.09
C LYS A 140 5.37 -0.40 11.02
N LEU A 141 4.56 -0.59 9.98
CA LEU A 141 3.91 -1.87 9.68
C LEU A 141 4.79 -2.68 8.72
N ASP A 142 4.82 -4.00 8.89
CA ASP A 142 5.62 -4.90 8.04
C ASP A 142 5.15 -4.86 6.58
N THR A 143 3.85 -4.71 6.35
CA THR A 143 3.26 -4.57 5.01
C THR A 143 3.51 -3.21 4.37
N ALA A 144 3.92 -2.19 5.14
CA ALA A 144 4.16 -0.82 4.66
C ALA A 144 5.49 -0.63 3.89
N ASN A 145 6.16 -1.71 3.50
CA ASN A 145 7.45 -1.70 2.78
C ASN A 145 7.31 -1.80 1.25
N THR A 146 6.19 -1.39 0.70
CA THR A 146 5.85 -1.38 -0.74
C THR A 146 5.29 -0.02 -1.15
N PRO A 147 5.19 0.32 -2.46
CA PRO A 147 4.50 1.53 -2.90
C PRO A 147 3.09 1.67 -2.31
N SER A 148 2.61 2.92 -2.15
CA SER A 148 1.35 3.18 -1.44
C SER A 148 0.10 2.73 -2.20
N TYR A 149 0.13 2.71 -3.54
CA TYR A 149 -1.05 2.47 -4.38
C TYR A 149 -0.88 1.25 -5.28
N PRO A 150 -1.90 0.39 -5.41
CA PRO A 150 -3.13 0.34 -4.61
C PRO A 150 -2.88 -0.14 -3.17
N SER A 151 -3.90 -0.04 -2.30
CA SER A 151 -3.84 -0.66 -0.98
C SER A 151 -3.90 -2.19 -1.12
N GLY A 152 -2.91 -2.90 -0.57
CA GLY A 152 -2.89 -4.36 -0.55
C GLY A 152 -4.08 -4.93 0.24
N HIS A 153 -4.32 -4.43 1.44
CA HIS A 153 -5.44 -4.85 2.28
C HIS A 153 -6.81 -4.61 1.63
N ALA A 154 -6.99 -3.47 0.95
CA ALA A 154 -8.25 -3.21 0.24
C ALA A 154 -8.47 -4.15 -0.96
N MET A 155 -7.42 -4.67 -1.58
CA MET A 155 -7.51 -5.65 -2.66
C MET A 155 -7.77 -7.07 -2.14
N GLN A 156 -7.29 -7.40 -0.95
CA GLN A 156 -7.38 -8.72 -0.34
C GLN A 156 -8.67 -8.90 0.48
N GLY A 157 -9.29 -7.82 0.94
CA GLY A 157 -10.54 -7.83 1.71
C GLY A 157 -11.83 -7.68 0.88
N ARG A 158 -11.75 -7.77 -0.45
CA ARG A 158 -12.89 -7.77 -1.37
C ARG A 158 -13.16 -9.15 -1.93
#